data_e12f1cd23f5c2496db867ecabd05860d
#
_entry.id   e12f1cd23f5c2496db867ecabd05860d
#
_cell.length_a   1.000
_cell.length_b   1.000
_cell.length_c   1.000
_cell.angle_alpha   90.00
_cell.angle_beta   90.00
_cell.angle_gamma   90.00
#
_symmetry.space_group_name_H-M   'P 1'
#
loop_
_entity.id
_entity.type
_entity.pdbx_description
1 polymer ?
#
loop_
_entity_poly.entity_id
_entity_poly.type
_entity_poly.pdbx_seq_one_letter_code
_entity_poly.pdbx_strand_id
1 'polypeptide(L)'
;MKKIILIILIFFTSCKNPNTKNKDHSESDKDIEYVDLIGDFERKDLTKSPYDSWYIENYDNYELDVETAKKIKKLINRKISIKVIMGTWCSDSRDNVPGFFKLMDYLKFSDRRVELIGLDVDKKNPNEDELKYDIINIPTFIFYKNGEEINRIVELTIESIEKDILKILDGSGYENAYYGF
;
A
#
# COMPACT_ATOMS: atom_id res chain seq x y z
N MET A 1 -52.16 59.72 -34.53
CA MET A 1 -50.87 59.11 -34.77
C MET A 1 -50.91 57.69 -34.19
N LYS A 2 -51.19 56.66 -35.07
CA LYS A 2 -51.38 55.29 -34.62
C LYS A 2 -50.01 54.57 -34.71
N LYS A 3 -49.49 54.07 -33.60
CA LYS A 3 -48.26 53.19 -33.58
C LYS A 3 -48.71 51.79 -33.85
N ILE A 4 -48.19 51.24 -34.95
CA ILE A 4 -48.35 49.82 -35.33
C ILE A 4 -47.24 49.05 -34.64
N ILE A 5 -47.63 48.09 -33.76
CA ILE A 5 -46.69 47.14 -33.12
C ILE A 5 -46.65 45.89 -33.98
N LEU A 6 -45.50 45.64 -34.59
CA LEU A 6 -45.25 44.45 -35.38
C LEU A 6 -44.77 43.34 -34.47
N ILE A 7 -45.60 42.29 -34.28
CA ILE A 7 -45.25 41.10 -33.53
C ILE A 7 -44.64 40.08 -34.52
N ILE A 8 -43.34 39.84 -34.33
CA ILE A 8 -42.63 38.80 -35.11
C ILE A 8 -42.78 37.49 -34.36
N LEU A 9 -43.52 36.53 -34.94
CA LEU A 9 -43.61 35.17 -34.45
C LEU A 9 -42.41 34.37 -35.02
N ILE A 10 -41.48 33.98 -34.13
CA ILE A 10 -40.38 33.12 -34.48
C ILE A 10 -40.81 31.66 -34.27
N PHE A 11 -41.00 30.94 -35.40
CA PHE A 11 -41.23 29.48 -35.39
C PHE A 11 -39.90 28.77 -35.17
N PHE A 12 -39.71 28.14 -34.01
CA PHE A 12 -38.66 27.15 -33.83
C PHE A 12 -39.06 25.83 -34.43
N THR A 13 -38.49 25.51 -35.56
CA THR A 13 -38.57 24.16 -36.14
C THR A 13 -37.58 23.27 -35.38
N SER A 14 -38.12 22.35 -34.57
CA SER A 14 -37.35 21.30 -33.88
C SER A 14 -37.00 20.22 -34.90
N CYS A 15 -35.74 20.16 -35.29
CA CYS A 15 -35.22 19.01 -36.05
C CYS A 15 -35.02 17.85 -35.06
N LYS A 16 -35.89 16.83 -35.14
CA LYS A 16 -35.64 15.52 -34.52
C LYS A 16 -34.59 14.77 -35.34
N ASN A 17 -33.44 14.54 -34.75
CA ASN A 17 -32.43 13.66 -35.30
C ASN A 17 -32.67 12.24 -34.73
N PRO A 18 -33.03 11.24 -35.54
CA PRO A 18 -33.15 9.87 -35.07
C PRO A 18 -31.83 9.14 -35.35
N ASN A 19 -31.13 8.75 -34.31
CA ASN A 19 -30.16 7.65 -34.21
C ASN A 19 -28.90 8.06 -33.42
N THR A 20 -29.02 8.08 -32.12
CA THR A 20 -27.94 7.68 -31.25
C THR A 20 -28.39 6.44 -30.52
N LYS A 21 -27.87 5.30 -30.97
CA LYS A 21 -27.91 4.07 -30.18
C LYS A 21 -27.12 4.34 -28.93
N ASN A 22 -27.80 4.62 -27.83
CA ASN A 22 -27.21 4.47 -26.48
C ASN A 22 -26.83 3.00 -26.36
N LYS A 23 -25.54 2.72 -26.44
CA LYS A 23 -25.00 1.53 -25.81
C LYS A 23 -25.21 1.72 -24.33
N ASP A 24 -26.19 1.03 -23.77
CA ASP A 24 -26.27 0.74 -22.36
C ASP A 24 -25.00 -0.01 -21.98
N HIS A 25 -24.01 0.71 -21.45
CA HIS A 25 -22.99 0.15 -20.60
C HIS A 25 -23.60 0.02 -19.20
N SER A 26 -24.54 -0.91 -19.07
CA SER A 26 -24.84 -1.52 -17.79
C SER A 26 -23.96 -2.77 -17.66
N GLU A 27 -22.64 -2.61 -17.69
CA GLU A 27 -21.79 -3.52 -16.95
C GLU A 27 -22.01 -3.16 -15.49
N SER A 28 -22.59 -4.10 -14.77
CA SER A 28 -22.74 -4.06 -13.32
C SER A 28 -21.35 -3.87 -12.72
N ASP A 29 -21.03 -2.63 -12.35
CA ASP A 29 -20.12 -2.39 -11.26
C ASP A 29 -20.75 -3.08 -10.05
N LYS A 30 -20.38 -4.35 -9.86
CA LYS A 30 -20.54 -4.95 -8.54
C LYS A 30 -19.70 -4.07 -7.67
N ASP A 31 -20.34 -3.32 -6.77
CA ASP A 31 -19.68 -2.63 -5.68
C ASP A 31 -18.81 -3.67 -4.98
N ILE A 32 -17.50 -3.65 -5.28
CA ILE A 32 -16.55 -4.53 -4.62
C ILE A 32 -16.43 -3.95 -3.22
N GLU A 33 -17.09 -4.59 -2.28
CA GLU A 33 -16.99 -4.21 -0.87
C GLU A 33 -15.52 -4.31 -0.44
N TYR A 34 -14.94 -3.17 -0.09
CA TYR A 34 -13.57 -3.11 0.41
C TYR A 34 -13.57 -3.63 1.86
N VAL A 35 -13.02 -4.80 2.07
CA VAL A 35 -12.89 -5.42 3.39
C VAL A 35 -11.42 -5.46 3.75
N ASP A 36 -11.05 -4.96 4.94
CA ASP A 36 -9.66 -4.99 5.38
C ASP A 36 -9.16 -6.42 5.61
N LEU A 37 -7.90 -6.68 5.26
CA LEU A 37 -7.21 -7.91 5.64
C LEU A 37 -6.80 -7.80 7.10
N ILE A 38 -7.35 -8.69 7.96
CA ILE A 38 -7.12 -8.68 9.41
C ILE A 38 -6.55 -10.03 9.83
N GLY A 39 -5.51 -10.02 10.69
CA GLY A 39 -4.75 -11.20 11.07
C GLY A 39 -3.74 -11.62 10.01
N ASP A 40 -3.34 -12.89 10.03
CA ASP A 40 -2.34 -13.42 9.10
C ASP A 40 -2.88 -13.50 7.66
N PHE A 41 -2.11 -13.02 6.69
CA PHE A 41 -2.44 -13.13 5.28
C PHE A 41 -1.16 -13.26 4.43
N GLU A 42 -1.32 -13.56 3.14
CA GLU A 42 -0.19 -13.76 2.24
C GLU A 42 -0.05 -12.58 1.26
N ARG A 43 1.18 -12.30 0.81
CA ARG A 43 1.46 -11.28 -0.21
C ARG A 43 0.56 -11.40 -1.45
N LYS A 44 0.24 -12.63 -1.88
CA LYS A 44 -0.64 -12.86 -3.03
C LYS A 44 -2.07 -12.30 -2.83
N ASP A 45 -2.49 -12.05 -1.58
CA ASP A 45 -3.80 -11.49 -1.31
C ASP A 45 -3.83 -9.99 -1.65
N LEU A 46 -2.70 -9.28 -1.51
CA LEU A 46 -2.55 -7.89 -1.95
C LEU A 46 -2.57 -7.73 -3.48
N THR A 47 -2.33 -8.80 -4.24
CA THR A 47 -2.37 -8.76 -5.71
C THR A 47 -3.73 -9.09 -6.29
N LYS A 48 -4.78 -9.15 -5.45
CA LYS A 48 -6.17 -9.40 -5.83
C LYS A 48 -7.02 -8.17 -5.55
N SER A 49 -8.11 -8.02 -6.31
CA SER A 49 -9.12 -7.01 -6.02
C SER A 49 -9.68 -7.19 -4.59
N PRO A 50 -9.86 -6.09 -3.84
CA PRO A 50 -9.75 -4.69 -4.26
C PRO A 50 -8.36 -4.07 -4.01
N TYR A 51 -7.36 -4.82 -3.53
CA TYR A 51 -6.06 -4.28 -3.10
C TYR A 51 -5.07 -4.08 -4.25
N ASP A 52 -5.22 -4.85 -5.33
CA ASP A 52 -4.34 -4.87 -6.50
C ASP A 52 -4.15 -3.49 -7.14
N SER A 53 -5.18 -2.65 -7.14
CA SER A 53 -5.14 -1.32 -7.73
C SER A 53 -4.01 -0.45 -7.15
N TRP A 54 -3.93 -0.33 -5.83
CA TRP A 54 -2.88 0.46 -5.18
C TRP A 54 -1.57 -0.33 -5.02
N TYR A 55 -1.66 -1.66 -4.80
CA TYR A 55 -0.47 -2.48 -4.57
C TYR A 55 0.41 -2.56 -5.82
N ILE A 56 -0.19 -2.84 -6.98
CA ILE A 56 0.55 -2.96 -8.25
C ILE A 56 1.07 -1.59 -8.67
N GLU A 57 0.25 -0.54 -8.60
CA GLU A 57 0.65 0.80 -8.97
C GLU A 57 1.85 1.28 -8.14
N ASN A 58 1.79 1.18 -6.82
CA ASN A 58 2.89 1.62 -5.95
C ASN A 58 4.12 0.73 -6.06
N TYR A 59 3.95 -0.58 -6.31
CA TYR A 59 5.05 -1.49 -6.59
C TYR A 59 5.78 -1.11 -7.88
N ASP A 60 5.04 -0.86 -8.97
CA ASP A 60 5.62 -0.54 -10.27
C ASP A 60 6.31 0.83 -10.26
N ASN A 61 5.72 1.81 -9.62
CA ASN A 61 6.23 3.18 -9.54
C ASN A 61 7.38 3.36 -8.53
N TYR A 62 7.61 2.40 -7.62
CA TYR A 62 8.67 2.53 -6.63
C TYR A 62 10.05 2.55 -7.30
N GLU A 63 10.85 3.58 -7.03
CA GLU A 63 12.23 3.72 -7.51
C GLU A 63 13.21 3.11 -6.51
N LEU A 64 13.71 1.91 -6.83
CA LEU A 64 14.62 1.17 -5.96
C LEU A 64 16.02 1.82 -5.92
N ASP A 65 16.55 2.10 -4.71
CA ASP A 65 17.96 2.41 -4.53
C ASP A 65 18.83 1.13 -4.71
N VAL A 66 19.18 0.89 -5.98
CA VAL A 66 19.94 -0.31 -6.38
C VAL A 66 21.30 -0.39 -5.70
N GLU A 67 21.96 0.74 -5.46
CA GLU A 67 23.29 0.75 -4.84
C GLU A 67 23.22 0.34 -3.37
N THR A 68 22.23 0.82 -2.64
CA THR A 68 22.00 0.39 -1.26
C THR A 68 21.49 -1.06 -1.22
N ALA A 69 20.60 -1.44 -2.13
CA ALA A 69 20.11 -2.82 -2.24
C ALA A 69 21.24 -3.84 -2.47
N LYS A 70 22.26 -3.51 -3.28
CA LYS A 70 23.46 -4.35 -3.44
C LYS A 70 24.24 -4.54 -2.14
N LYS A 71 24.28 -3.53 -1.26
CA LYS A 71 24.92 -3.67 0.07
C LYS A 71 24.10 -4.57 0.98
N ILE A 72 22.77 -4.38 1.04
CA ILE A 72 21.85 -5.25 1.78
C ILE A 72 22.01 -6.71 1.35
N LYS A 73 22.13 -6.96 0.04
CA LYS A 73 22.26 -8.31 -0.52
C LYS A 73 23.45 -9.07 0.03
N LYS A 74 24.52 -8.40 0.47
CA LYS A 74 25.70 -9.02 1.09
C LYS A 74 25.47 -9.39 2.56
N LEU A 75 24.53 -8.74 3.23
CA LEU A 75 24.24 -8.91 4.65
C LEU A 75 23.08 -9.86 4.90
N ILE A 76 22.06 -9.81 4.02
CA ILE A 76 20.84 -10.61 4.17
C ILE A 76 21.15 -12.09 3.93
N ASN A 77 20.71 -12.96 4.82
CA ASN A 77 20.98 -14.38 4.77
C ASN A 77 19.80 -15.20 5.32
N ARG A 78 19.94 -16.54 5.41
CA ARG A 78 18.86 -17.44 5.82
C ARG A 78 18.42 -17.30 7.28
N LYS A 79 19.19 -16.59 8.11
CA LYS A 79 18.89 -16.36 9.53
C LYS A 79 17.96 -15.15 9.73
N ILE A 80 17.75 -14.36 8.70
CA ILE A 80 16.88 -13.18 8.73
C ILE A 80 15.45 -13.59 8.41
N SER A 81 14.49 -13.16 9.22
CA SER A 81 13.06 -13.15 8.92
C SER A 81 12.49 -11.76 9.26
N ILE A 82 11.34 -11.45 8.67
CA ILE A 82 10.73 -10.13 8.79
C ILE A 82 9.24 -10.31 9.08
N LYS A 83 8.71 -9.50 9.99
CA LYS A 83 7.26 -9.34 10.14
C LYS A 83 6.88 -7.95 9.64
N VAL A 84 5.79 -7.87 8.91
CA VAL A 84 5.20 -6.62 8.43
C VAL A 84 3.80 -6.53 9.01
N ILE A 85 3.63 -5.62 9.95
CA ILE A 85 2.34 -5.32 10.55
C ILE A 85 1.79 -4.09 9.84
N MET A 86 0.60 -4.20 9.26
CA MET A 86 0.04 -3.16 8.40
C MET A 86 -1.48 -3.09 8.48
N GLY A 87 -2.07 -2.03 7.90
CA GLY A 87 -3.50 -1.95 7.62
C GLY A 87 -3.73 -1.73 6.13
N THR A 88 -4.62 -2.50 5.49
CA THR A 88 -4.97 -2.28 4.08
C THR A 88 -5.76 -0.97 3.87
N TRP A 89 -6.29 -0.39 4.93
CA TRP A 89 -6.92 0.93 4.99
C TRP A 89 -5.91 2.09 5.14
N CYS A 90 -4.71 1.82 5.69
CA CYS A 90 -3.69 2.82 6.03
C CYS A 90 -2.92 3.27 4.79
N SER A 91 -2.88 4.59 4.53
CA SER A 91 -2.13 5.18 3.41
C SER A 91 -0.65 4.85 3.46
N ASP A 92 -0.02 5.01 4.63
CA ASP A 92 1.42 4.75 4.80
C ASP A 92 1.76 3.29 4.55
N SER A 93 0.86 2.36 4.90
CA SER A 93 1.00 0.94 4.56
C SER A 93 0.92 0.71 3.05
N ARG A 94 -0.03 1.36 2.37
CA ARG A 94 -0.19 1.24 0.91
C ARG A 94 1.00 1.82 0.15
N ASP A 95 1.61 2.87 0.67
CA ASP A 95 2.76 3.53 0.04
C ASP A 95 4.06 2.76 0.26
N ASN A 96 4.29 2.25 1.49
CA ASN A 96 5.59 1.68 1.86
C ASN A 96 5.70 0.16 1.60
N VAL A 97 4.62 -0.61 1.81
CA VAL A 97 4.69 -2.08 1.70
C VAL A 97 4.99 -2.58 0.28
N PRO A 98 4.44 -1.99 -0.79
CA PRO A 98 4.81 -2.39 -2.16
C PRO A 98 6.29 -2.17 -2.47
N GLY A 99 6.86 -1.00 -2.07
CA GLY A 99 8.28 -0.69 -2.23
C GLY A 99 9.19 -1.64 -1.47
N PHE A 100 8.81 -1.98 -0.23
CA PHE A 100 9.48 -3.02 0.54
C PHE A 100 9.52 -4.36 -0.21
N PHE A 101 8.40 -4.81 -0.78
CA PHE A 101 8.38 -6.06 -1.54
C PHE A 101 9.18 -5.98 -2.84
N LYS A 102 9.23 -4.82 -3.51
CA LYS A 102 10.10 -4.63 -4.66
C LYS A 102 11.58 -4.80 -4.30
N LEU A 103 12.00 -4.31 -3.14
CA LEU A 103 13.32 -4.56 -2.59
C LEU A 103 13.53 -6.05 -2.29
N MET A 104 12.57 -6.72 -1.63
CA MET A 104 12.67 -8.16 -1.32
C MET A 104 12.82 -9.00 -2.59
N ASP A 105 12.11 -8.67 -3.67
CA ASP A 105 12.22 -9.35 -4.97
C ASP A 105 13.61 -9.16 -5.59
N TYR A 106 14.14 -7.93 -5.57
CA TYR A 106 15.49 -7.64 -6.04
C TYR A 106 16.56 -8.46 -5.27
N LEU A 107 16.37 -8.58 -3.96
CA LEU A 107 17.24 -9.35 -3.08
C LEU A 107 17.08 -10.87 -3.25
N LYS A 108 16.01 -11.32 -3.94
CA LYS A 108 15.56 -12.72 -4.00
C LYS A 108 15.32 -13.30 -2.61
N PHE A 109 14.74 -12.45 -1.72
CA PHE A 109 14.33 -12.86 -0.39
C PHE A 109 13.05 -13.68 -0.49
N SER A 110 12.97 -14.79 0.23
CA SER A 110 11.81 -15.68 0.14
C SER A 110 10.62 -15.12 0.93
N ASP A 111 9.44 -15.05 0.31
CA ASP A 111 8.19 -14.64 0.97
C ASP A 111 7.86 -15.51 2.19
N ARG A 112 8.30 -16.76 2.24
CA ARG A 112 8.13 -17.64 3.42
C ARG A 112 8.84 -17.14 4.69
N ARG A 113 9.69 -16.13 4.56
CA ARG A 113 10.41 -15.48 5.67
C ARG A 113 9.88 -14.08 5.95
N VAL A 114 8.79 -13.69 5.28
CA VAL A 114 8.03 -12.47 5.55
C VAL A 114 6.65 -12.89 6.05
N GLU A 115 6.33 -12.55 7.27
CA GLU A 115 4.99 -12.71 7.83
C GLU A 115 4.24 -11.39 7.68
N LEU A 116 3.05 -11.43 7.08
CA LEU A 116 2.16 -10.27 6.95
C LEU A 116 1.03 -10.40 7.95
N ILE A 117 0.82 -9.36 8.75
CA ILE A 117 -0.21 -9.29 9.78
C ILE A 117 -1.02 -8.02 9.57
N GLY A 118 -2.32 -8.17 9.37
CA GLY A 118 -3.27 -7.09 9.19
C GLY A 118 -3.90 -6.64 10.50
N LEU A 119 -4.04 -5.33 10.66
CA LEU A 119 -4.78 -4.69 11.74
C LEU A 119 -5.96 -3.89 11.18
N ASP A 120 -7.04 -3.83 11.96
CA ASP A 120 -8.21 -3.00 11.68
C ASP A 120 -7.92 -1.50 11.90
N VAL A 121 -8.93 -0.65 11.70
CA VAL A 121 -8.81 0.81 11.84
C VAL A 121 -8.48 1.27 13.26
N ASP A 122 -8.75 0.43 14.26
CA ASP A 122 -8.37 0.67 15.65
C ASP A 122 -6.97 0.12 15.97
N LYS A 123 -6.24 -0.34 14.94
CA LYS A 123 -4.92 -0.98 15.01
C LYS A 123 -4.94 -2.25 15.87
N LYS A 124 -5.98 -3.09 15.71
CA LYS A 124 -6.17 -4.34 16.45
C LYS A 124 -6.45 -5.51 15.52
N ASN A 125 -6.23 -6.72 16.03
CA ASN A 125 -6.71 -7.93 15.40
C ASN A 125 -7.13 -8.97 16.47
N PRO A 126 -7.83 -10.06 16.08
CA PRO A 126 -8.29 -11.07 17.02
C PRO A 126 -7.18 -11.82 17.79
N ASN A 127 -5.94 -11.78 17.30
CA ASN A 127 -4.77 -12.41 17.90
C ASN A 127 -4.04 -11.50 18.90
N GLU A 128 -4.49 -10.24 19.06
CA GLU A 128 -3.85 -9.21 19.88
C GLU A 128 -2.36 -9.00 19.50
N ASP A 129 -2.07 -9.09 18.18
CA ASP A 129 -0.69 -8.96 17.69
C ASP A 129 -0.13 -7.55 17.94
N GLU A 130 -0.98 -6.53 17.99
CA GLU A 130 -0.57 -5.17 18.36
C GLU A 130 0.03 -5.11 19.77
N LEU A 131 -0.50 -5.89 20.72
CA LEU A 131 0.03 -5.98 22.08
C LEU A 131 1.27 -6.88 22.12
N LYS A 132 1.21 -8.01 21.43
CA LYS A 132 2.29 -9.00 21.38
C LYS A 132 3.60 -8.46 20.81
N TYR A 133 3.51 -7.54 19.84
CA TYR A 133 4.67 -6.96 19.16
C TYR A 133 4.90 -5.49 19.52
N ASP A 134 4.21 -4.93 20.51
CA ASP A 134 4.29 -3.52 20.94
C ASP A 134 4.14 -2.57 19.74
N ILE A 135 3.05 -2.72 18.99
CA ILE A 135 2.80 -1.93 17.79
C ILE A 135 2.24 -0.56 18.16
N ILE A 136 3.00 0.48 17.91
CA ILE A 136 2.60 1.87 18.14
C ILE A 136 1.90 2.41 16.88
N ASN A 137 2.55 2.27 15.74
CA ASN A 137 2.08 2.76 14.44
C ASN A 137 2.33 1.75 13.32
N ILE A 138 1.66 1.93 12.19
CA ILE A 138 1.74 1.06 11.03
C ILE A 138 1.98 1.86 9.73
N PRO A 139 2.70 1.26 8.74
CA PRO A 139 3.29 -0.09 8.80
C PRO A 139 4.47 -0.18 9.76
N THR A 140 4.62 -1.33 10.43
CA THR A 140 5.82 -1.64 11.20
C THR A 140 6.52 -2.84 10.57
N PHE A 141 7.81 -2.69 10.26
CA PHE A 141 8.66 -3.75 9.71
C PHE A 141 9.63 -4.20 10.80
N ILE A 142 9.44 -5.40 11.35
CA ILE A 142 10.27 -5.94 12.43
C ILE A 142 11.25 -6.95 11.85
N PHE A 143 12.55 -6.73 12.09
CA PHE A 143 13.62 -7.56 11.59
C PHE A 143 14.12 -8.50 12.68
N TYR A 144 14.18 -9.79 12.35
CA TYR A 144 14.68 -10.84 13.25
C TYR A 144 15.93 -11.49 12.68
N LYS A 145 16.84 -11.89 13.57
CA LYS A 145 18.01 -12.68 13.24
C LYS A 145 18.11 -13.87 14.20
N ASN A 146 18.05 -15.08 13.68
CA ASN A 146 17.95 -16.31 14.46
C ASN A 146 16.73 -16.36 15.41
N GLY A 147 15.63 -15.71 15.05
CA GLY A 147 14.40 -15.63 15.86
C GLY A 147 14.38 -14.52 16.91
N GLU A 148 15.47 -13.79 17.10
CA GLU A 148 15.55 -12.63 17.99
C GLU A 148 15.40 -11.34 17.20
N GLU A 149 14.55 -10.41 17.67
CA GLU A 149 14.41 -9.10 17.07
C GLU A 149 15.72 -8.32 17.15
N ILE A 150 16.15 -7.77 16.03
CA ILE A 150 17.36 -6.93 15.98
C ILE A 150 17.04 -5.44 15.90
N ASN A 151 15.94 -5.07 15.22
CA ASN A 151 15.40 -3.69 15.18
C ASN A 151 14.12 -3.67 14.34
N ARG A 152 13.48 -2.48 14.25
CA ARG A 152 12.24 -2.27 13.48
C ARG A 152 12.17 -0.88 12.86
N ILE A 153 11.52 -0.77 11.71
CA ILE A 153 11.06 0.50 11.13
C ILE A 153 9.61 0.67 11.57
N VAL A 154 9.27 1.84 12.12
CA VAL A 154 7.92 2.15 12.59
C VAL A 154 7.37 3.32 11.78
N GLU A 155 6.32 3.07 11.01
CA GLU A 155 5.55 4.00 10.17
C GLU A 155 6.44 4.74 9.14
N LEU A 156 7.30 5.64 9.60
CA LEU A 156 8.13 6.48 8.76
C LEU A 156 9.56 5.94 8.65
N THR A 157 10.13 6.04 7.46
CA THR A 157 11.57 5.85 7.27
C THR A 157 12.33 7.10 7.72
N ILE A 158 13.56 6.92 8.20
CA ILE A 158 14.44 8.04 8.54
C ILE A 158 15.10 8.61 7.28
N GLU A 159 15.54 7.72 6.37
CA GLU A 159 16.11 8.14 5.08
C GLU A 159 15.35 7.53 3.90
N SER A 160 15.35 6.21 3.80
CA SER A 160 14.58 5.41 2.84
C SER A 160 14.49 3.97 3.35
N ILE A 161 13.57 3.19 2.79
CA ILE A 161 13.43 1.76 3.15
C ILE A 161 14.78 1.04 3.05
N GLU A 162 15.52 1.23 1.96
CA GLU A 162 16.79 0.56 1.74
C GLU A 162 17.85 0.98 2.73
N LYS A 163 17.99 2.29 2.97
CA LYS A 163 19.03 2.81 3.87
C LYS A 163 18.78 2.41 5.32
N ASP A 164 17.51 2.46 5.75
CA ASP A 164 17.12 2.08 7.08
C ASP A 164 17.33 0.57 7.31
N ILE A 165 16.91 -0.27 6.35
CA ILE A 165 17.19 -1.72 6.39
C ILE A 165 18.69 -2.00 6.40
N LEU A 166 19.49 -1.26 5.63
CA LEU A 166 20.94 -1.43 5.62
C LEU A 166 21.52 -1.18 7.02
N LYS A 167 21.13 -0.07 7.67
CA LYS A 167 21.59 0.27 9.04
C LYS A 167 21.16 -0.77 10.09
N ILE A 168 19.94 -1.31 9.95
CA ILE A 168 19.44 -2.39 10.81
C ILE A 168 20.31 -3.65 10.67
N LEU A 169 20.61 -4.06 9.43
CA LEU A 169 21.32 -5.31 9.15
C LEU A 169 22.82 -5.24 9.41
N ASP A 170 23.44 -4.07 9.25
CA ASP A 170 24.90 -3.88 9.51
C ASP A 170 25.20 -3.49 10.96
N GLY A 171 24.17 -3.15 11.75
CA GLY A 171 24.30 -2.81 13.15
C GLY A 171 24.94 -1.43 13.40
N SER A 172 24.88 -0.52 12.44
CA SER A 172 25.48 0.83 12.54
C SER A 172 24.68 1.81 13.41
N GLY A 173 23.68 1.31 14.16
CA GLY A 173 22.91 2.14 15.11
C GLY A 173 21.70 2.80 14.47
N TYR A 174 20.68 2.00 14.12
CA TYR A 174 19.40 2.50 13.64
C TYR A 174 18.46 2.82 14.80
N GLU A 175 17.91 4.03 14.81
CA GLU A 175 16.84 4.47 15.70
C GLU A 175 15.63 4.81 14.83
N ASN A 176 14.47 4.17 15.06
CA ASN A 176 13.26 4.45 14.31
C ASN A 176 12.67 5.82 14.68
N ALA A 177 11.68 6.29 13.90
CA ALA A 177 11.08 7.61 14.05
C ALA A 177 10.41 7.87 15.41
N TYR A 178 10.16 6.83 16.19
CA TYR A 178 9.52 6.89 17.51
C TYR A 178 10.44 6.46 18.65
N TYR A 179 11.76 6.40 18.39
CA TYR A 179 12.73 6.02 19.42
C TYR A 179 12.79 7.07 20.54
N GLY A 180 12.56 6.64 21.78
CA GLY A 180 12.61 7.50 22.96
C GLY A 180 11.29 8.23 23.30
N PHE A 181 10.20 7.91 22.66
CA PHE A 181 8.85 8.41 22.97
C PHE A 181 8.03 7.38 23.76
#